data_ce0749b53bb55e166b53eda14ad75d4e
#
_entry.id   ce0749b53bb55e166b53eda14ad75d4e
#
_cell.length_a   1.000
_cell.length_b   1.000
_cell.length_c   1.000
_cell.angle_alpha   90.00
_cell.angle_beta   90.00
_cell.angle_gamma   90.00
#
_symmetry.space_group_name_H-M   'P 1'
#
loop_
_entity.id
_entity.type
_entity.pdbx_description
1 polymer ?
#
loop_
_entity_poly.entity_id
_entity_poly.type
_entity_poly.pdbx_seq_one_letter_code
_entity_poly.pdbx_strand_id
1 'polypeptide(L)'
;MNAALFVFGGYDGATRLNDFVRFDFAVYDLSFEVPSSTLVSEFRALVNNETLSDVTFIVEGIPVYAHKLFLMRCSYFQALMLGDMKESKMETIRIEQVSHATFLKILEYLYTDQLRIYLDCAMELFEAADLFCIPRLKTMCEKRMLQSINVENAAAIFHAADLHSAMALREKAKKFILSHFESISKTTTFEEMGRSNIDLVFELLQNR
;
A
#
# COMPACT_ATOMS: atom_id res chain seq x y z
N MET A 1 0.40 32.61 -4.60
CA MET A 1 1.04 33.86 -4.11
C MET A 1 1.56 34.61 -5.32
N ASN A 2 1.10 35.82 -5.53
CA ASN A 2 1.64 36.65 -6.60
C ASN A 2 3.01 37.16 -6.16
N ALA A 3 4.06 36.72 -6.83
CA ALA A 3 5.42 37.21 -6.57
C ALA A 3 5.63 38.53 -7.34
N ALA A 4 6.18 39.52 -6.67
CA ALA A 4 6.56 40.78 -7.27
C ALA A 4 7.99 41.13 -6.88
N LEU A 5 8.75 41.69 -7.82
CA LEU A 5 10.06 42.28 -7.59
C LEU A 5 9.87 43.79 -7.44
N PHE A 6 10.42 44.31 -6.39
CA PHE A 6 10.48 45.78 -6.16
C PHE A 6 11.92 46.23 -6.35
N VAL A 7 12.11 47.23 -7.21
CA VAL A 7 13.41 47.85 -7.47
C VAL A 7 13.32 49.31 -7.11
N PHE A 8 14.22 49.76 -6.25
CA PHE A 8 14.32 51.15 -5.87
C PHE A 8 15.66 51.74 -6.27
N GLY A 9 15.61 52.84 -6.98
CA GLY A 9 16.78 53.59 -7.41
C GLY A 9 17.65 52.85 -8.41
N GLY A 10 18.90 53.19 -8.48
CA GLY A 10 19.90 52.64 -9.36
C GLY A 10 20.83 53.73 -9.89
N TYR A 11 21.63 53.38 -10.89
CA TYR A 11 22.52 54.29 -11.62
C TYR A 11 22.44 53.96 -13.11
N ASP A 12 22.10 54.94 -13.96
CA ASP A 12 21.90 54.75 -15.38
C ASP A 12 23.18 55.01 -16.22
N GLY A 13 24.31 55.21 -15.59
CA GLY A 13 25.59 55.59 -16.18
C GLY A 13 25.89 57.07 -16.14
N ALA A 14 24.92 57.94 -15.81
CA ALA A 14 25.05 59.37 -15.73
C ALA A 14 24.56 59.96 -14.37
N THR A 15 23.44 59.47 -13.91
CA THR A 15 22.76 59.98 -12.67
C THR A 15 22.32 58.86 -11.75
N ARG A 16 22.14 59.18 -10.45
CA ARG A 16 21.50 58.26 -9.52
C ARG A 16 19.99 58.44 -9.65
N LEU A 17 19.30 57.31 -9.82
CA LEU A 17 17.85 57.22 -9.90
C LEU A 17 17.27 57.12 -8.51
N ASN A 18 16.09 57.67 -8.28
CA ASN A 18 15.35 57.54 -7.02
C ASN A 18 13.91 57.04 -7.28
N ASP A 19 13.68 56.44 -8.43
CA ASP A 19 12.40 55.85 -8.78
C ASP A 19 12.18 54.52 -8.08
N PHE A 20 10.90 54.18 -7.95
CA PHE A 20 10.45 52.91 -7.38
C PHE A 20 9.63 52.17 -8.42
N VAL A 21 10.13 51.01 -8.85
CA VAL A 21 9.47 50.20 -9.84
C VAL A 21 9.04 48.84 -9.24
N ARG A 22 7.78 48.51 -9.47
CA ARG A 22 7.25 47.18 -9.13
C ARG A 22 7.17 46.38 -10.42
N PHE A 23 7.76 45.18 -10.39
CA PHE A 23 7.67 44.23 -11.45
C PHE A 23 6.86 43.02 -10.98
N ASP A 24 5.65 42.88 -11.51
CA ASP A 24 4.78 41.74 -11.17
C ASP A 24 5.07 40.55 -12.09
N PHE A 25 5.54 39.44 -11.53
CA PHE A 25 5.79 38.21 -12.28
C PHE A 25 4.51 37.51 -12.73
N ALA A 26 3.36 37.91 -12.21
CA ALA A 26 2.05 37.34 -12.56
C ALA A 26 1.54 37.70 -13.97
N VAL A 27 2.23 38.61 -14.68
CA VAL A 27 1.81 39.01 -16.04
C VAL A 27 2.14 37.95 -17.10
N TYR A 28 2.98 36.97 -16.75
CA TYR A 28 3.20 35.79 -17.57
C TYR A 28 2.39 34.62 -17.01
N ASP A 29 1.08 34.76 -16.96
CA ASP A 29 0.17 33.64 -16.85
C ASP A 29 0.25 32.86 -18.17
N LEU A 30 1.29 32.05 -18.28
CA LEU A 30 1.33 30.99 -19.27
C LEU A 30 0.31 29.95 -18.80
N SER A 31 -0.98 30.22 -19.04
CA SER A 31 -2.08 29.30 -18.80
C SER A 31 -2.03 28.11 -19.78
N PHE A 32 -0.88 27.46 -19.85
CA PHE A 32 -0.77 26.14 -20.41
C PHE A 32 -1.29 25.15 -19.36
N GLU A 33 -2.52 24.70 -19.54
CA GLU A 33 -3.00 23.53 -18.83
C GLU A 33 -2.23 22.31 -19.34
N VAL A 34 -1.30 21.82 -18.54
CA VAL A 34 -0.66 20.53 -18.80
C VAL A 34 -1.70 19.45 -18.47
N PRO A 35 -2.09 18.59 -19.43
CA PRO A 35 -3.00 17.49 -19.16
C PRO A 35 -2.50 16.64 -17.99
N SER A 36 -3.42 16.08 -17.21
CA SER A 36 -3.05 15.16 -16.12
C SER A 36 -2.33 13.94 -16.66
N SER A 37 -1.34 13.42 -15.91
CA SER A 37 -0.60 12.23 -16.31
C SER A 37 -1.52 11.02 -16.44
N THR A 38 -1.41 10.30 -17.54
CA THR A 38 -2.14 9.05 -17.84
C THR A 38 -1.36 7.78 -17.45
N LEU A 39 -0.08 7.92 -17.05
CA LEU A 39 0.85 6.82 -16.84
C LEU A 39 0.28 5.72 -15.91
N VAL A 40 -0.29 6.11 -14.78
CA VAL A 40 -0.83 5.15 -13.80
C VAL A 40 -2.04 4.40 -14.36
N SER A 41 -2.93 5.08 -15.09
CA SER A 41 -4.09 4.45 -15.72
C SER A 41 -3.70 3.49 -16.85
N GLU A 42 -2.69 3.85 -17.61
CA GLU A 42 -2.15 3.01 -18.68
C GLU A 42 -1.49 1.74 -18.11
N PHE A 43 -0.66 1.86 -17.07
CA PHE A 43 -0.09 0.69 -16.41
C PHE A 43 -1.17 -0.18 -15.71
N ARG A 44 -2.20 0.42 -15.13
CA ARG A 44 -3.32 -0.33 -14.57
C ARG A 44 -4.04 -1.16 -15.61
N ALA A 45 -4.17 -0.66 -16.84
CA ALA A 45 -4.79 -1.39 -17.96
C ALA A 45 -3.99 -2.61 -18.42
N LEU A 46 -2.71 -2.71 -18.06
CA LEU A 46 -1.87 -3.88 -18.36
C LEU A 46 -1.98 -4.99 -17.29
N VAL A 47 -2.65 -4.75 -16.17
CA VAL A 47 -2.87 -5.78 -15.14
C VAL A 47 -3.78 -6.87 -15.70
N ASN A 48 -3.33 -8.13 -15.63
CA ASN A 48 -4.02 -9.28 -16.19
C ASN A 48 -4.37 -9.13 -17.69
N ASN A 49 -3.49 -8.48 -18.44
CA ASN A 49 -3.61 -8.34 -19.89
C ASN A 49 -2.63 -9.29 -20.56
N GLU A 50 -3.12 -10.12 -21.47
CA GLU A 50 -2.32 -11.11 -22.20
C GLU A 50 -1.32 -10.45 -23.17
N THR A 51 -1.61 -9.22 -23.62
CA THR A 51 -0.78 -8.51 -24.58
C THR A 51 0.63 -8.27 -24.02
N LEU A 52 1.63 -8.83 -24.68
CA LEU A 52 3.04 -8.78 -24.30
C LEU A 52 3.36 -9.38 -22.90
N SER A 53 2.44 -10.15 -22.32
CA SER A 53 2.73 -10.89 -21.09
C SER A 53 3.81 -11.93 -21.36
N ASP A 54 4.71 -12.09 -20.40
CA ASP A 54 5.86 -13.02 -20.47
C ASP A 54 5.90 -14.02 -19.30
N VAL A 55 4.84 -14.00 -18.48
CA VAL A 55 4.60 -14.98 -17.41
C VAL A 55 3.09 -15.11 -17.14
N THR A 56 2.65 -16.34 -16.87
CA THR A 56 1.27 -16.64 -16.48
C THR A 56 1.25 -17.26 -15.10
N PHE A 57 0.46 -16.71 -14.19
CA PHE A 57 0.19 -17.33 -12.89
C PHE A 57 -1.13 -18.09 -12.93
N ILE A 58 -1.20 -19.24 -12.25
CA ILE A 58 -2.46 -19.95 -12.01
C ILE A 58 -2.82 -19.74 -10.54
N VAL A 59 -3.91 -19.03 -10.31
CA VAL A 59 -4.41 -18.70 -8.96
C VAL A 59 -5.85 -19.21 -8.89
N GLU A 60 -6.13 -20.10 -7.93
CA GLU A 60 -7.44 -20.78 -7.82
C GLU A 60 -7.88 -21.45 -9.13
N GLY A 61 -6.92 -21.95 -9.94
CA GLY A 61 -7.19 -22.56 -11.23
C GLY A 61 -7.45 -21.57 -12.38
N ILE A 62 -7.43 -20.26 -12.12
CA ILE A 62 -7.68 -19.20 -13.08
C ILE A 62 -6.34 -18.62 -13.56
N PRO A 63 -6.10 -18.48 -14.88
CA PRO A 63 -4.89 -17.87 -15.40
C PRO A 63 -4.90 -16.34 -15.15
N VAL A 64 -3.75 -15.83 -14.74
CA VAL A 64 -3.49 -14.41 -14.54
C VAL A 64 -2.22 -14.06 -15.30
N TYR A 65 -2.36 -13.20 -16.28
CA TYR A 65 -1.25 -12.72 -17.12
C TYR A 65 -0.48 -11.59 -16.47
N ALA A 66 0.85 -11.66 -16.56
CA ALA A 66 1.69 -10.60 -15.99
C ALA A 66 2.94 -10.34 -16.83
N HIS A 67 3.63 -9.24 -16.51
CA HIS A 67 4.84 -8.80 -17.17
C HIS A 67 5.99 -8.80 -16.14
N LYS A 68 7.00 -9.61 -16.36
CA LYS A 68 8.16 -9.79 -15.45
C LYS A 68 8.78 -8.47 -15.04
N LEU A 69 8.83 -7.49 -15.94
CA LEU A 69 9.40 -6.18 -15.66
C LEU A 69 8.79 -5.52 -14.41
N PHE A 70 7.46 -5.54 -14.27
CA PHE A 70 6.79 -4.95 -13.11
C PHE A 70 6.97 -5.79 -11.84
N LEU A 71 7.10 -7.11 -11.99
CA LEU A 71 7.30 -8.02 -10.88
C LEU A 71 8.70 -7.89 -10.25
N MET A 72 9.69 -7.37 -11.02
CA MET A 72 11.04 -7.10 -10.52
C MET A 72 11.09 -6.02 -9.42
N ARG A 73 10.00 -5.32 -9.15
CA ARG A 73 9.87 -4.42 -7.99
C ARG A 73 9.70 -5.15 -6.66
N CYS A 74 9.45 -6.45 -6.68
CA CYS A 74 9.18 -7.28 -5.53
C CYS A 74 10.26 -8.35 -5.37
N SER A 75 10.91 -8.39 -4.21
CA SER A 75 12.02 -9.34 -3.94
C SER A 75 11.59 -10.80 -4.03
N TYR A 76 10.35 -11.12 -3.63
CA TYR A 76 9.79 -12.46 -3.77
C TYR A 76 9.79 -12.90 -5.24
N PHE A 77 9.24 -12.08 -6.14
CA PHE A 77 9.20 -12.42 -7.56
C PHE A 77 10.57 -12.35 -8.23
N GLN A 78 11.47 -11.47 -7.76
CA GLN A 78 12.88 -11.51 -8.20
C GLN A 78 13.51 -12.88 -7.89
N ALA A 79 13.37 -13.36 -6.66
CA ALA A 79 13.91 -14.66 -6.26
C ALA A 79 13.29 -15.80 -7.06
N LEU A 80 11.97 -15.74 -7.29
CA LEU A 80 11.23 -16.75 -8.06
C LEU A 80 11.67 -16.82 -9.53
N MET A 81 11.97 -15.68 -10.15
CA MET A 81 12.25 -15.58 -11.59
C MET A 81 13.74 -15.62 -11.94
N LEU A 82 14.60 -15.13 -11.04
CA LEU A 82 16.06 -15.07 -11.26
C LEU A 82 16.82 -16.19 -10.55
N GLY A 83 16.14 -16.92 -9.64
CA GLY A 83 16.75 -18.04 -8.92
C GLY A 83 17.00 -19.25 -9.84
N ASP A 84 17.87 -20.17 -9.37
CA ASP A 84 18.15 -21.44 -10.05
C ASP A 84 17.04 -22.48 -9.90
N MET A 85 15.86 -22.08 -9.43
CA MET A 85 14.71 -22.97 -9.24
C MET A 85 14.06 -23.34 -10.58
N LYS A 86 13.30 -24.44 -10.59
CA LYS A 86 12.58 -24.90 -11.79
C LYS A 86 11.58 -23.85 -12.28
N GLU A 87 10.98 -23.11 -11.35
CA GLU A 87 9.99 -22.06 -11.60
C GLU A 87 10.56 -20.91 -12.44
N SER A 88 11.85 -20.60 -12.33
CA SER A 88 12.50 -19.54 -13.13
C SER A 88 12.48 -19.82 -14.64
N LYS A 89 12.35 -21.09 -15.02
CA LYS A 89 12.31 -21.58 -16.41
C LYS A 89 10.89 -21.87 -16.90
N MET A 90 9.88 -21.74 -16.03
CA MET A 90 8.49 -21.98 -16.36
C MET A 90 7.82 -20.71 -16.85
N GLU A 91 7.04 -20.82 -17.92
CA GLU A 91 6.13 -19.76 -18.37
C GLU A 91 4.86 -19.68 -17.53
N THR A 92 4.57 -20.75 -16.77
CA THR A 92 3.36 -20.85 -15.94
C THR A 92 3.74 -21.23 -14.50
N ILE A 93 3.32 -20.41 -13.54
CA ILE A 93 3.63 -20.53 -12.10
C ILE A 93 2.32 -20.65 -11.31
N ARG A 94 2.24 -21.61 -10.39
CA ARG A 94 1.06 -21.75 -9.50
C ARG A 94 1.26 -20.95 -8.21
N ILE A 95 0.22 -20.22 -7.80
CA ILE A 95 0.12 -19.50 -6.53
C ILE A 95 -1.09 -20.06 -5.78
N GLU A 96 -0.87 -20.63 -4.61
CA GLU A 96 -1.91 -21.36 -3.85
C GLU A 96 -2.32 -20.66 -2.55
N GLN A 97 -1.52 -19.68 -2.08
CA GLN A 97 -1.68 -19.09 -0.77
C GLN A 97 -2.58 -17.84 -0.71
N VAL A 98 -3.07 -17.38 -1.85
CA VAL A 98 -3.88 -16.15 -1.95
C VAL A 98 -5.04 -16.34 -2.91
N SER A 99 -6.14 -15.63 -2.70
CA SER A 99 -7.25 -15.62 -3.64
C SER A 99 -6.88 -14.91 -4.95
N HIS A 100 -7.58 -15.27 -6.02
CA HIS A 100 -7.43 -14.62 -7.33
C HIS A 100 -7.66 -13.11 -7.23
N ALA A 101 -8.67 -12.66 -6.48
CA ALA A 101 -8.98 -11.25 -6.30
C ALA A 101 -7.86 -10.50 -5.58
N THR A 102 -7.26 -11.09 -4.55
CA THR A 102 -6.15 -10.49 -3.82
C THR A 102 -4.87 -10.47 -4.65
N PHE A 103 -4.60 -11.52 -5.42
CA PHE A 103 -3.45 -11.54 -6.31
C PHE A 103 -3.52 -10.44 -7.39
N LEU A 104 -4.69 -10.17 -7.96
CA LEU A 104 -4.88 -9.05 -8.90
C LEU A 104 -4.59 -7.70 -8.24
N LYS A 105 -4.93 -7.50 -6.95
CA LYS A 105 -4.60 -6.29 -6.20
C LYS A 105 -3.09 -6.16 -5.95
N ILE A 106 -2.40 -7.27 -5.68
CA ILE A 106 -0.93 -7.29 -5.59
C ILE A 106 -0.31 -6.83 -6.92
N LEU A 107 -0.78 -7.38 -8.05
CA LEU A 107 -0.30 -6.95 -9.36
C LEU A 107 -0.61 -5.47 -9.63
N GLU A 108 -1.84 -5.00 -9.37
CA GLU A 108 -2.19 -3.59 -9.52
C GLU A 108 -1.24 -2.69 -8.74
N TYR A 109 -0.91 -3.05 -7.50
CA TYR A 109 0.05 -2.30 -6.70
C TYR A 109 1.46 -2.33 -7.32
N LEU A 110 1.94 -3.47 -7.79
CA LEU A 110 3.27 -3.58 -8.42
C LEU A 110 3.38 -2.77 -9.70
N TYR A 111 2.31 -2.63 -10.47
CA TYR A 111 2.28 -1.88 -11.73
C TYR A 111 2.17 -0.37 -11.49
N THR A 112 1.41 0.06 -10.48
CA THR A 112 1.01 1.46 -10.33
C THR A 112 1.58 2.16 -9.10
N ASP A 113 2.10 1.42 -8.13
CA ASP A 113 2.44 1.89 -6.78
C ASP A 113 1.24 2.49 -6.02
N GLN A 114 0.03 2.29 -6.53
CA GLN A 114 -1.22 2.82 -5.99
C GLN A 114 -2.24 1.69 -5.87
N LEU A 115 -2.95 1.67 -4.75
CA LEU A 115 -4.04 0.74 -4.55
C LEU A 115 -5.08 1.35 -3.61
N ARG A 116 -6.36 1.22 -3.98
CA ARG A 116 -7.46 1.52 -3.07
C ARG A 116 -7.78 0.28 -2.24
N ILE A 117 -7.47 0.33 -0.94
CA ILE A 117 -7.69 -0.77 -0.02
C ILE A 117 -9.07 -0.62 0.61
N TYR A 118 -9.95 -1.56 0.33
CA TYR A 118 -11.25 -1.67 0.98
C TYR A 118 -11.15 -2.52 2.24
N LEU A 119 -12.12 -2.35 3.15
CA LEU A 119 -12.07 -3.00 4.46
C LEU A 119 -12.21 -4.52 4.38
N ASP A 120 -13.08 -4.98 3.52
CA ASP A 120 -13.38 -6.40 3.27
C ASP A 120 -12.18 -7.22 2.78
N CYS A 121 -11.23 -6.58 2.09
CA CYS A 121 -10.03 -7.24 1.59
C CYS A 121 -8.74 -6.84 2.34
N ALA A 122 -8.83 -5.96 3.34
CA ALA A 122 -7.63 -5.40 3.99
C ALA A 122 -6.81 -6.46 4.74
N MET A 123 -7.47 -7.43 5.37
CA MET A 123 -6.82 -8.50 6.12
C MET A 123 -6.08 -9.46 5.19
N GLU A 124 -6.77 -10.03 4.21
CA GLU A 124 -6.15 -10.95 3.25
C GLU A 124 -5.02 -10.28 2.45
N LEU A 125 -5.22 -9.01 2.08
CA LEU A 125 -4.18 -8.24 1.39
C LEU A 125 -2.97 -7.93 2.29
N PHE A 126 -3.18 -7.75 3.61
CA PHE A 126 -2.11 -7.62 4.59
C PHE A 126 -1.26 -8.89 4.68
N GLU A 127 -1.90 -10.06 4.79
CA GLU A 127 -1.25 -11.36 4.81
C GLU A 127 -0.48 -11.64 3.52
N ALA A 128 -1.11 -11.35 2.37
CA ALA A 128 -0.48 -11.47 1.06
C ALA A 128 0.72 -10.52 0.89
N ALA A 129 0.62 -9.28 1.38
CA ALA A 129 1.73 -8.32 1.32
C ALA A 129 2.92 -8.75 2.18
N ASP A 130 2.68 -9.42 3.29
CA ASP A 130 3.72 -10.06 4.12
C ASP A 130 4.35 -11.24 3.38
N LEU A 131 3.54 -12.16 2.89
CA LEU A 131 3.97 -13.34 2.11
C LEU A 131 4.87 -12.96 0.93
N PHE A 132 4.47 -11.96 0.15
CA PHE A 132 5.24 -11.49 -1.01
C PHE A 132 6.34 -10.48 -0.65
N CYS A 133 6.59 -10.21 0.63
CA CYS A 133 7.61 -9.28 1.09
C CYS A 133 7.44 -7.87 0.48
N ILE A 134 6.23 -7.30 0.54
CA ILE A 134 5.90 -5.95 0.06
C ILE A 134 5.63 -5.03 1.27
N PRO A 135 6.66 -4.50 1.93
CA PRO A 135 6.52 -3.85 3.24
C PRO A 135 5.66 -2.58 3.19
N ARG A 136 5.74 -1.81 2.10
CA ARG A 136 4.93 -0.59 1.97
C ARG A 136 3.44 -0.92 1.84
N LEU A 137 3.08 -1.93 1.05
CA LEU A 137 1.68 -2.38 0.93
C LEU A 137 1.17 -2.93 2.25
N LYS A 138 1.99 -3.73 2.97
CA LYS A 138 1.69 -4.21 4.32
C LYS A 138 1.33 -3.05 5.25
N THR A 139 2.17 -2.01 5.30
CA THR A 139 1.91 -0.82 6.13
C THR A 139 0.65 -0.05 5.71
N MET A 140 0.34 0.00 4.41
CA MET A 140 -0.92 0.59 3.93
C MET A 140 -2.14 -0.19 4.44
N CYS A 141 -2.08 -1.52 4.45
CA CYS A 141 -3.12 -2.38 5.01
C CYS A 141 -3.26 -2.20 6.53
N GLU A 142 -2.14 -2.17 7.27
CA GLU A 142 -2.13 -1.88 8.72
C GLU A 142 -2.84 -0.58 9.04
N LYS A 143 -2.52 0.49 8.30
CA LYS A 143 -3.17 1.79 8.45
C LYS A 143 -4.67 1.70 8.18
N ARG A 144 -5.08 0.96 7.15
CA ARG A 144 -6.49 0.78 6.81
C ARG A 144 -7.25 0.02 7.88
N MET A 145 -6.68 -1.07 8.40
CA MET A 145 -7.27 -1.85 9.49
C MET A 145 -7.44 -1.03 10.77
N LEU A 146 -6.42 -0.22 11.14
CA LEU A 146 -6.53 0.67 12.29
C LEU A 146 -7.61 1.75 12.16
N GLN A 147 -7.85 2.25 10.94
CA GLN A 147 -8.91 3.24 10.70
C GLN A 147 -10.32 2.65 10.84
N SER A 148 -10.45 1.33 10.80
CA SER A 148 -11.71 0.60 10.83
C SER A 148 -11.84 -0.37 12.01
N ILE A 149 -10.91 -0.29 12.97
CA ILE A 149 -10.95 -1.14 14.16
C ILE A 149 -12.25 -0.91 14.94
N ASN A 150 -12.88 -1.99 15.33
CA ASN A 150 -14.11 -2.00 16.12
C ASN A 150 -14.18 -3.23 17.02
N VAL A 151 -15.24 -3.37 17.80
CA VAL A 151 -15.42 -4.47 18.75
C VAL A 151 -15.37 -5.84 18.06
N GLU A 152 -15.95 -5.96 16.86
CA GLU A 152 -16.08 -7.24 16.16
C GLU A 152 -14.76 -7.71 15.52
N ASN A 153 -13.89 -6.78 15.07
CA ASN A 153 -12.68 -7.13 14.32
C ASN A 153 -11.37 -6.98 15.11
N ALA A 154 -11.40 -6.36 16.30
CA ALA A 154 -10.18 -6.05 17.06
C ALA A 154 -9.36 -7.28 17.42
N ALA A 155 -10.00 -8.38 17.81
CA ALA A 155 -9.32 -9.62 18.18
C ALA A 155 -8.66 -10.28 16.96
N ALA A 156 -9.33 -10.31 15.81
CA ALA A 156 -8.77 -10.82 14.57
C ALA A 156 -7.57 -9.98 14.10
N ILE A 157 -7.68 -8.64 14.19
CA ILE A 157 -6.56 -7.72 13.86
C ILE A 157 -5.37 -7.94 14.80
N PHE A 158 -5.61 -8.11 16.11
CA PHE A 158 -4.56 -8.34 17.08
C PHE A 158 -3.84 -9.67 16.83
N HIS A 159 -4.59 -10.74 16.55
CA HIS A 159 -4.04 -12.06 16.21
C HIS A 159 -3.21 -12.03 14.92
N ALA A 160 -3.74 -11.44 13.85
CA ALA A 160 -3.00 -11.31 12.59
C ALA A 160 -1.74 -10.44 12.75
N ALA A 161 -1.82 -9.35 13.53
CA ALA A 161 -0.68 -8.49 13.79
C ALA A 161 0.44 -9.22 14.55
N ASP A 162 0.09 -10.10 15.49
CA ASP A 162 1.04 -10.96 16.22
C ASP A 162 1.69 -11.97 15.26
N LEU A 163 0.88 -12.70 14.50
CA LEU A 163 1.33 -13.74 13.55
C LEU A 163 2.30 -13.17 12.50
N HIS A 164 2.03 -11.98 11.98
CA HIS A 164 2.82 -11.32 10.94
C HIS A 164 3.82 -10.29 11.48
N SER A 165 4.11 -10.32 12.78
CA SER A 165 5.09 -9.45 13.45
C SER A 165 4.87 -7.95 13.18
N ALA A 166 3.61 -7.51 13.02
CA ALA A 166 3.24 -6.11 12.80
C ALA A 166 3.12 -5.36 14.13
N MET A 167 4.25 -5.08 14.78
CA MET A 167 4.31 -4.60 16.18
C MET A 167 3.48 -3.33 16.42
N ALA A 168 3.50 -2.36 15.50
CA ALA A 168 2.75 -1.12 15.65
C ALA A 168 1.23 -1.35 15.59
N LEU A 169 0.76 -2.22 14.71
CA LEU A 169 -0.63 -2.63 14.61
C LEU A 169 -1.06 -3.40 15.86
N ARG A 170 -0.21 -4.36 16.29
CA ARG A 170 -0.41 -5.19 17.47
C ARG A 170 -0.64 -4.35 18.73
N GLU A 171 0.25 -3.43 19.03
CA GLU A 171 0.14 -2.57 20.22
C GLU A 171 -1.11 -1.68 20.21
N LYS A 172 -1.49 -1.15 19.05
CA LYS A 172 -2.71 -0.34 18.94
C LYS A 172 -3.98 -1.18 19.07
N ALA A 173 -4.01 -2.38 18.46
CA ALA A 173 -5.12 -3.32 18.62
C ALA A 173 -5.24 -3.79 20.08
N LYS A 174 -4.12 -4.12 20.75
CA LYS A 174 -4.09 -4.47 22.18
C LYS A 174 -4.70 -3.37 23.04
N LYS A 175 -4.30 -2.11 22.85
CA LYS A 175 -4.85 -0.98 23.61
C LYS A 175 -6.36 -0.83 23.39
N PHE A 176 -6.82 -1.01 22.16
CA PHE A 176 -8.25 -0.95 21.85
C PHE A 176 -9.01 -2.08 22.53
N ILE A 177 -8.47 -3.33 22.50
CA ILE A 177 -9.08 -4.50 23.19
C ILE A 177 -9.17 -4.24 24.69
N LEU A 178 -8.12 -3.78 25.34
CA LEU A 178 -8.12 -3.52 26.77
C LEU A 178 -9.13 -2.45 27.18
N SER A 179 -9.32 -1.41 26.35
CA SER A 179 -10.31 -0.35 26.61
C SER A 179 -11.77 -0.80 26.41
N HIS A 180 -12.00 -1.88 25.65
CA HIS A 180 -13.35 -2.39 25.33
C HIS A 180 -13.50 -3.89 25.68
N PHE A 181 -12.72 -4.37 26.64
CA PHE A 181 -12.55 -5.80 26.93
C PHE A 181 -13.85 -6.55 27.17
N GLU A 182 -14.78 -5.96 27.94
CA GLU A 182 -16.07 -6.62 28.27
C GLU A 182 -16.94 -6.91 27.04
N SER A 183 -16.87 -6.07 26.03
CA SER A 183 -17.61 -6.26 24.78
C SER A 183 -16.87 -7.22 23.85
N ILE A 184 -15.55 -7.04 23.70
CA ILE A 184 -14.74 -7.82 22.78
C ILE A 184 -14.60 -9.28 23.24
N SER A 185 -14.48 -9.54 24.53
CA SER A 185 -14.36 -10.91 25.08
C SER A 185 -15.58 -11.81 24.83
N LYS A 186 -16.70 -11.24 24.37
CA LYS A 186 -17.94 -11.96 24.03
C LYS A 186 -18.08 -12.19 22.51
N THR A 187 -17.14 -11.72 21.71
CA THR A 187 -17.19 -11.87 20.25
C THR A 187 -16.66 -13.21 19.79
N THR A 188 -17.16 -13.69 18.66
CA THR A 188 -16.67 -14.92 18.02
C THR A 188 -15.21 -14.82 17.62
N THR A 189 -14.77 -13.65 17.14
CA THR A 189 -13.36 -13.41 16.77
C THR A 189 -12.40 -13.52 17.94
N PHE A 190 -12.84 -13.14 19.16
CA PHE A 190 -12.05 -13.33 20.38
C PHE A 190 -11.94 -14.80 20.77
N GLU A 191 -13.05 -15.57 20.67
CA GLU A 191 -13.02 -17.01 20.89
C GLU A 191 -12.12 -17.74 19.89
N GLU A 192 -12.19 -17.39 18.62
CA GLU A 192 -11.34 -17.94 17.56
C GLU A 192 -9.86 -17.65 17.82
N MET A 193 -9.52 -16.43 18.19
CA MET A 193 -8.17 -16.05 18.62
C MET A 193 -7.71 -16.90 19.81
N GLY A 194 -8.55 -17.06 20.82
CA GLY A 194 -8.22 -17.87 22.01
C GLY A 194 -8.02 -19.36 21.72
N ARG A 195 -8.75 -19.91 20.73
CA ARG A 195 -8.55 -21.28 20.27
C ARG A 195 -7.28 -21.46 19.45
N SER A 196 -6.90 -20.45 18.68
CA SER A 196 -5.70 -20.47 17.83
C SER A 196 -4.43 -20.16 18.62
N ASN A 197 -4.49 -19.21 19.55
CA ASN A 197 -3.34 -18.78 20.36
C ASN A 197 -3.81 -18.31 21.74
N ILE A 198 -3.79 -19.23 22.70
CA ILE A 198 -4.23 -18.96 24.09
C ILE A 198 -3.30 -17.98 24.81
N ASP A 199 -2.02 -17.89 24.42
CA ASP A 199 -1.05 -17.01 25.06
C ASP A 199 -1.41 -15.54 24.88
N LEU A 200 -2.03 -15.18 23.76
CA LEU A 200 -2.53 -13.82 23.51
C LEU A 200 -3.66 -13.45 24.50
N VAL A 201 -4.50 -14.41 24.85
CA VAL A 201 -5.55 -14.20 25.88
C VAL A 201 -4.93 -13.98 27.24
N PHE A 202 -3.95 -14.80 27.64
CA PHE A 202 -3.23 -14.61 28.91
C PHE A 202 -2.52 -13.27 28.97
N GLU A 203 -1.88 -12.85 27.87
CA GLU A 203 -1.25 -11.53 27.79
C GLU A 203 -2.25 -10.40 28.02
N LEU A 204 -3.43 -10.47 27.42
CA LEU A 204 -4.49 -9.47 27.61
C LEU A 204 -4.99 -9.44 29.06
N LEU A 205 -5.15 -10.61 29.70
CA LEU A 205 -5.60 -10.71 31.10
C LEU A 205 -4.56 -10.17 32.09
N GLN A 206 -3.26 -10.35 31.83
CA GLN A 206 -2.18 -9.83 32.67
C GLN A 206 -2.02 -8.31 32.59
N ASN A 207 -2.48 -7.69 31.50
CA ASN A 207 -2.36 -6.24 31.26
C ASN A 207 -3.68 -5.49 31.52
N ARG A 208 -4.71 -6.15 32.06
CA ARG A 208 -5.98 -5.58 32.47
C ARG A 208 -5.88 -5.00 33.89
#